data_dcbc7e2c389fddb2b9fe87d83b1d1687
#
_entry.id   dcbc7e2c389fddb2b9fe87d83b1d1687
#
_cell.length_a   1.000
_cell.length_b   1.000
_cell.length_c   1.000
_cell.angle_alpha   90.00
_cell.angle_beta   90.00
_cell.angle_gamma   90.00
#
_symmetry.space_group_name_H-M   'P 1'
#
loop_
_entity.id
_entity.type
_entity.pdbx_description
1 polymer ?
#
loop_
_entity_poly.entity_id
_entity_poly.type
_entity_poly.pdbx_seq_one_letter_code
_entity_poly.pdbx_strand_id
1 'polypeptide(L)'
;MAERFLASFDATVAALARHPGMGRIRRFRAAELTGVRSRPIDEPFGAHLIFYRTDGLQLNIERVMHGARDLPRRLLDPAEDRPSP
;
A
#
# COMPACT_ATOMS: atom_id res chain seq x y z
N MET A 1 -18.89 3.70 9.06
CA MET A 1 -17.52 3.24 9.15
C MET A 1 -16.83 3.16 7.81
N ALA A 2 -17.43 2.49 6.85
CA ALA A 2 -16.81 2.31 5.55
C ALA A 2 -16.56 3.65 4.86
N GLU A 3 -17.48 4.60 4.98
CA GLU A 3 -17.31 5.89 4.35
C GLU A 3 -16.10 6.64 4.90
N ARG A 4 -15.86 6.53 6.21
CA ARG A 4 -14.72 7.19 6.82
C ARG A 4 -13.42 6.58 6.37
N PHE A 5 -13.39 5.26 6.27
CA PHE A 5 -12.20 4.59 5.79
C PHE A 5 -11.90 5.00 4.35
N LEU A 6 -12.90 4.98 3.49
CA LEU A 6 -12.71 5.37 2.09
C LEU A 6 -12.25 6.82 1.97
N ALA A 7 -12.79 7.71 2.79
CA ALA A 7 -12.35 9.10 2.75
C ALA A 7 -10.90 9.23 3.15
N SER A 8 -10.48 8.52 4.19
CA SER A 8 -9.08 8.55 4.63
C SER A 8 -8.17 7.91 3.58
N PHE A 9 -8.62 6.82 2.98
CA PHE A 9 -7.87 6.16 1.92
C PHE A 9 -7.70 7.11 0.74
N ASP A 10 -8.77 7.73 0.29
CA ASP A 10 -8.72 8.65 -0.85
C ASP A 10 -7.81 9.83 -0.57
N ALA A 11 -7.88 10.38 0.64
CA ALA A 11 -7.01 11.50 1.01
C ALA A 11 -5.54 11.09 1.00
N THR A 12 -5.25 9.89 1.49
CA THR A 12 -3.88 9.39 1.51
C THR A 12 -3.37 9.18 0.09
N VAL A 13 -4.19 8.58 -0.76
CA VAL A 13 -3.81 8.36 -2.16
C VAL A 13 -3.59 9.68 -2.88
N ALA A 14 -4.44 10.66 -2.63
CA ALA A 14 -4.28 11.98 -3.24
C ALA A 14 -2.96 12.63 -2.83
N ALA A 15 -2.58 12.49 -1.56
CA ALA A 15 -1.31 13.01 -1.10
C ALA A 15 -0.14 12.28 -1.76
N LEU A 16 -0.25 10.97 -1.93
CA LEU A 16 0.80 10.19 -2.58
C LEU A 16 0.92 10.55 -4.06
N ALA A 17 -0.20 10.87 -4.70
CA ALA A 17 -0.16 11.28 -6.09
C ALA A 17 0.60 12.60 -6.27
N ARG A 18 0.47 13.49 -5.29
CA ARG A 18 1.21 14.76 -5.33
C ARG A 18 2.67 14.60 -4.92
N HIS A 19 2.93 13.68 -4.01
CA HIS A 19 4.28 13.48 -3.45
C HIS A 19 4.60 11.99 -3.39
N PRO A 20 4.92 11.39 -4.54
CA PRO A 20 5.12 9.93 -4.59
C PRO A 20 6.27 9.44 -3.71
N GLY A 21 7.24 10.29 -3.42
CA GLY A 21 8.35 9.92 -2.55
C GLY A 21 8.04 9.96 -1.07
N MET A 22 6.82 10.35 -0.71
CA MET A 22 6.43 10.50 0.68
C MET A 22 6.41 9.19 1.44
N GLY A 23 6.09 8.09 0.76
CA GLY A 23 6.06 6.79 1.39
C GLY A 23 7.46 6.26 1.66
N ARG A 24 7.55 5.39 2.67
CA ARG A 24 8.81 4.81 3.07
C ARG A 24 9.20 3.71 2.11
N ILE A 25 10.43 3.74 1.62
CA ILE A 25 10.87 2.66 0.75
C ILE A 25 11.03 1.40 1.56
N ARG A 26 10.56 0.28 1.00
CA ARG A 26 10.65 -1.01 1.66
C ARG A 26 11.72 -1.84 0.96
N ARG A 27 12.54 -2.50 1.74
CA ARG A 27 13.63 -3.29 1.19
C ARG A 27 13.34 -4.76 1.41
N PHE A 28 12.81 -5.38 0.38
CA PHE A 28 12.54 -6.81 0.39
C PHE A 28 13.59 -7.53 -0.45
N ARG A 29 13.80 -8.81 -0.16
CA ARG A 29 14.74 -9.60 -0.93
C ARG A 29 14.21 -9.99 -2.30
N ALA A 30 12.90 -10.17 -2.41
CA ALA A 30 12.29 -10.57 -3.67
C ALA A 30 12.43 -9.46 -4.70
N ALA A 31 12.98 -9.80 -5.87
CA ALA A 31 13.19 -8.81 -6.92
C ALA A 31 11.87 -8.20 -7.38
N GLU A 32 10.80 -8.97 -7.34
CA GLU A 32 9.48 -8.49 -7.73
C GLU A 32 9.00 -7.32 -6.88
N LEU A 33 9.57 -7.17 -5.70
CA LEU A 33 9.14 -6.12 -4.76
C LEU A 33 10.10 -4.95 -4.73
N THR A 34 11.01 -4.87 -5.67
CA THR A 34 11.95 -3.75 -5.74
C THR A 34 11.20 -2.46 -6.03
N GLY A 35 11.50 -1.44 -5.24
CA GLY A 35 10.88 -0.14 -5.45
C GLY A 35 9.55 0.06 -4.77
N VAL A 36 9.07 -0.94 -4.04
CA VAL A 36 7.81 -0.80 -3.31
C VAL A 36 7.99 0.17 -2.16
N ARG A 37 7.05 1.08 -2.02
CA ARG A 37 6.98 2.00 -0.89
C ARG A 37 5.73 1.72 -0.10
N SER A 38 5.71 2.15 1.15
CA SER A 38 4.52 2.00 1.98
C SER A 38 4.20 3.28 2.71
N ARG A 39 2.93 3.50 2.96
CA ARG A 39 2.44 4.65 3.69
C ARG A 39 1.22 4.25 4.51
N PRO A 40 1.16 4.59 5.80
CA PRO A 40 -0.06 4.35 6.57
C PRO A 40 -1.20 5.20 6.02
N ILE A 41 -2.40 4.66 6.09
CA ILE A 41 -3.59 5.44 5.79
C ILE A 41 -3.77 6.47 6.90
N ASP A 42 -4.32 7.63 6.56
CA ASP A 42 -4.51 8.71 7.52
C ASP A 42 -5.31 8.24 8.72
N GLU A 43 -5.01 8.83 9.87
CA GLU A 43 -5.70 8.49 11.09
C GLU A 43 -7.21 8.62 10.95
N PRO A 44 -8.00 7.77 11.59
CA PRO A 44 -7.59 6.80 12.60
C PRO A 44 -7.22 5.42 12.05
N PHE A 45 -6.94 5.30 10.76
CA PHE A 45 -6.73 4.03 10.10
C PHE A 45 -5.26 3.72 9.86
N GLY A 46 -4.39 4.23 10.72
CA GLY A 46 -2.94 4.10 10.54
C GLY A 46 -2.39 2.69 10.63
N ALA A 47 -3.19 1.74 11.14
CA ALA A 47 -2.77 0.34 11.14
C ALA A 47 -2.85 -0.31 9.77
N HIS A 48 -3.49 0.34 8.81
CA HIS A 48 -3.55 -0.12 7.44
C HIS A 48 -2.46 0.55 6.64
N LEU A 49 -1.75 -0.22 5.84
CA LEU A 49 -0.65 0.29 5.02
C LEU A 49 -0.99 0.16 3.55
N ILE A 50 -0.74 1.23 2.80
CA ILE A 50 -0.82 1.19 1.35
C ILE A 50 0.57 0.88 0.83
N PHE A 51 0.69 -0.16 0.02
CA PHE A 51 1.93 -0.50 -0.67
C PHE A 51 1.79 -0.10 -2.13
N TYR A 52 2.74 0.66 -2.63
CA TYR A 52 2.61 1.23 -3.96
C TYR A 52 3.97 1.37 -4.62
N ARG A 53 3.94 1.57 -5.92
CA ARG A 53 5.12 1.93 -6.71
C ARG A 53 4.77 3.08 -7.60
N THR A 54 5.77 3.79 -8.04
CA THR A 54 5.59 4.82 -9.05
C THR A 54 6.33 4.40 -10.31
N ASP A 55 5.74 4.76 -11.44
CA ASP A 55 6.31 4.45 -12.74
C ASP A 55 6.13 5.68 -13.61
N GLY A 56 7.15 6.52 -13.64
CA GLY A 56 7.03 7.78 -14.34
C GLY A 56 5.99 8.65 -13.68
N LEU A 57 4.91 8.92 -14.40
CA LEU A 57 3.85 9.77 -13.89
C LEU A 57 2.72 8.98 -13.24
N GLN A 58 2.87 7.68 -13.15
CA GLN A 58 1.82 6.82 -12.67
C GLN A 58 2.07 6.32 -11.27
N LEU A 59 1.03 6.35 -10.46
CA LEU A 59 1.05 5.77 -9.11
C LEU A 59 0.27 4.48 -9.16
N ASN A 60 0.92 3.38 -8.82
CA ASN A 60 0.29 2.05 -8.85
C ASN A 60 0.14 1.54 -7.43
N ILE A 61 -1.10 1.39 -6.99
CA ILE A 61 -1.38 0.81 -5.69
C ILE A 61 -1.28 -0.69 -5.82
N GLU A 62 -0.30 -1.26 -5.15
CA GLU A 62 -0.07 -2.71 -5.24
C GLU A 62 -1.00 -3.46 -4.31
N ARG A 63 -1.12 -2.95 -3.09
CA ARG A 63 -1.92 -3.65 -2.09
C ARG A 63 -2.15 -2.76 -0.88
N VAL A 64 -3.24 -3.01 -0.19
CA VAL A 64 -3.51 -2.41 1.12
C VAL A 64 -3.58 -3.54 2.12
N MET A 65 -2.84 -3.44 3.21
CA MET A 65 -2.77 -4.51 4.19
C MET A 65 -2.90 -3.95 5.59
N HIS A 66 -3.52 -4.74 6.45
CA HIS A 66 -3.61 -4.42 7.87
C HIS A 66 -2.46 -5.11 8.59
N GLY A 67 -1.60 -4.30 9.23
CA GLY A 67 -0.45 -4.84 9.93
C GLY A 67 0.72 -5.07 8.99
N ALA A 68 1.79 -5.68 9.53
CA ALA A 68 3.05 -5.79 8.81
C ALA A 68 3.66 -7.18 8.80
N ARG A 69 2.89 -8.21 9.14
CA ARG A 69 3.41 -9.57 9.22
C ARG A 69 3.51 -10.23 7.86
N ASP A 70 4.57 -10.97 7.63
CA ASP A 70 4.76 -11.78 6.43
C ASP A 70 4.57 -10.96 5.15
N LEU A 71 5.06 -9.73 5.14
CA LEU A 71 4.84 -8.84 4.02
C LEU A 71 5.31 -9.38 2.68
N PRO A 72 6.53 -9.92 2.56
CA PRO A 72 6.97 -10.35 1.23
C PRO A 72 6.09 -11.43 0.66
N ARG A 73 5.70 -12.39 1.49
CA ARG A 73 4.86 -13.49 1.07
C ARG A 73 3.49 -13.00 0.65
N ARG A 74 2.88 -12.13 1.47
CA ARG A 74 1.54 -11.64 1.19
C ARG A 74 1.51 -10.72 -0.02
N LEU A 75 2.57 -9.96 -0.23
CA LEU A 75 2.63 -9.07 -1.39
C LEU A 75 2.82 -9.84 -2.69
N LEU A 76 3.40 -11.02 -2.63
CA LEU A 76 3.59 -11.83 -3.82
C LEU A 76 2.40 -12.72 -4.14
N ASP A 77 1.47 -12.90 -3.20
CA ASP A 77 0.28 -13.67 -3.46
C ASP A 77 -0.65 -12.88 -4.38
N PRO A 78 -1.26 -13.51 -5.37
CA PRO A 78 -2.23 -12.81 -6.22
C PRO A 78 -3.40 -12.34 -5.38
N ALA A 79 -3.72 -11.07 -5.49
CA ALA A 79 -4.67 -10.45 -4.58
C ALA A 79 -6.08 -10.96 -4.75
N GLU A 80 -6.44 -11.27 -5.98
CA GLU A 80 -7.84 -11.56 -6.29
C GLU A 80 -8.19 -13.01 -6.13
N ASP A 81 -7.25 -13.89 -5.90
CA ASP A 81 -7.55 -15.26 -6.01
C ASP A 81 -7.59 -15.98 -4.71
N ARG A 82 -7.75 -15.28 -3.64
CA ARG A 82 -7.78 -15.96 -2.40
C ARG A 82 -9.02 -15.73 -1.69
N PRO A 83 -10.01 -16.61 -1.88
CA PRO A 83 -11.08 -16.59 -0.89
C PRO A 83 -10.42 -16.88 0.42
N SER A 84 -10.73 -16.13 1.41
CA SER A 84 -10.18 -16.40 2.72
C SER A 84 -10.57 -17.77 3.15
N PRO A 85 -9.65 -18.58 3.54
CA PRO A 85 -10.02 -19.86 4.11
C PRO A 85 -10.80 -19.67 5.39
#